data_7398be65852b60355b986bb298986316
#
_entry.id   7398be65852b60355b986bb298986316
#
_cell.length_a   1.000
_cell.length_b   1.000
_cell.length_c   1.000
_cell.angle_alpha   90.00
_cell.angle_beta   90.00
_cell.angle_gamma   90.00
#
_symmetry.space_group_name_H-M   'P 1'
#
loop_
_entity.id
_entity.type
_entity.pdbx_description
1 polymer ?
#
loop_
_entity_poly.entity_id
_entity_poly.type
_entity_poly.pdbx_seq_one_letter_code
_entity_poly.pdbx_strand_id
1 'polypeptide(L)'
;MSRARNSYRNVTGSPGGVSIRRSHHIGCLQAYLRPVTDAGLLILLTCSDPACRTVAPHGGTAPRFSPNPIAAGIPTDGDPILIDISTSSTSNGLCSRLATTGQRLPGSWLIDRDGKPTDDPRVLASEQGGAILPLGGMDLGYKGFGLALFVEALTNALGGHGRADEEPRWGASVFLQIVDPERFGGKTSFLRETSFFAQFCRETPVPPGKPPVRLPGQAALQCRKEQLANGVALYPTIMPALVPWATTLGVPLPITSSAR
;
A
#
# COMPACT_ATOMS: atom_id res chain seq x y z
N MET A 1 2.29 22.32 34.31
CA MET A 1 1.22 22.52 33.30
C MET A 1 1.84 22.77 31.92
N SER A 2 2.47 21.79 31.25
CA SER A 2 3.00 22.00 29.88
C SER A 2 3.12 20.72 29.01
N ARG A 3 2.34 19.67 29.28
CA ARG A 3 2.42 18.40 28.50
C ARG A 3 1.25 18.11 27.58
N ALA A 4 0.22 18.92 27.52
CA ALA A 4 -0.98 18.65 26.71
C ALA A 4 -0.95 19.23 25.28
N ARG A 5 0.08 19.96 24.88
CA ARG A 5 0.13 20.62 23.55
C ARG A 5 0.86 19.85 22.46
N ASN A 6 1.34 18.63 22.72
CA ASN A 6 2.21 17.92 21.78
C ASN A 6 1.51 16.89 20.89
N SER A 7 0.24 16.57 21.12
CA SER A 7 -0.48 15.54 20.34
C SER A 7 -0.90 15.98 18.94
N TYR A 8 -1.03 17.28 18.69
CA TYR A 8 -1.44 17.81 17.38
C TYR A 8 -0.28 18.13 16.43
N ARG A 9 0.98 17.98 16.86
CA ARG A 9 2.16 18.31 16.06
C ARG A 9 2.49 17.28 14.95
N ASN A 10 1.83 16.15 14.94
CA ASN A 10 2.08 15.09 13.95
C ASN A 10 1.18 15.17 12.72
N VAL A 11 0.21 16.10 12.72
CA VAL A 11 -0.74 16.31 11.63
C VAL A 11 -0.62 17.74 11.15
N THR A 12 -0.39 17.92 9.87
CA THR A 12 -0.40 19.21 9.19
C THR A 12 -1.32 19.10 7.99
N GLY A 13 -2.05 20.15 7.67
CA GLY A 13 -2.99 20.12 6.57
C GLY A 13 -3.43 21.50 6.09
N SER A 14 -4.06 21.50 4.96
CA SER A 14 -4.74 22.62 4.34
C SER A 14 -6.13 22.17 3.89
N PRO A 15 -7.01 23.05 3.40
CA PRO A 15 -8.31 22.64 2.88
C PRO A 15 -8.28 21.55 1.80
N GLY A 16 -7.13 21.23 1.22
CA GLY A 16 -6.98 20.21 0.18
C GLY A 16 -6.32 18.91 0.59
N GLY A 17 -5.74 18.81 1.79
CA GLY A 17 -5.06 17.58 2.19
C GLY A 17 -4.44 17.62 3.59
N VAL A 18 -4.17 16.43 4.12
CA VAL A 18 -3.59 16.21 5.44
C VAL A 18 -2.32 15.37 5.31
N SER A 19 -1.23 15.81 5.94
CA SER A 19 -0.01 15.03 6.11
C SER A 19 0.15 14.63 7.59
N ILE A 20 0.38 13.34 7.83
CA ILE A 20 0.58 12.74 9.15
C ILE A 20 2.00 12.19 9.17
N ARG A 21 2.77 12.55 10.18
CA ARG A 21 4.14 12.05 10.38
C ARG A 21 4.26 11.29 11.69
N ARG A 22 5.28 10.44 11.79
CA ARG A 22 5.56 9.63 12.99
C ARG A 22 4.36 8.79 13.43
N SER A 23 3.63 8.29 12.44
CA SER A 23 2.57 7.31 12.63
C SER A 23 3.17 5.90 12.79
N HIS A 24 2.35 4.92 13.05
CA HIS A 24 2.71 3.50 12.99
C HIS A 24 2.39 2.90 11.63
N HIS A 25 2.68 1.60 11.47
CA HIS A 25 2.25 0.83 10.30
C HIS A 25 0.73 0.90 10.17
N ILE A 26 0.24 1.34 9.02
CA ILE A 26 -1.19 1.55 8.77
C ILE A 26 -1.86 0.41 7.99
N GLY A 27 -1.14 -0.68 7.73
CA GLY A 27 -1.68 -1.87 7.08
C GLY A 27 -1.96 -1.69 5.59
N CYS A 28 -3.01 -2.35 5.11
CA CYS A 28 -3.48 -2.26 3.74
C CYS A 28 -4.21 -0.92 3.53
N LEU A 29 -3.71 -0.11 2.59
CA LEU A 29 -4.30 1.22 2.35
C LEU A 29 -5.72 1.13 1.80
N GLN A 30 -6.03 0.08 1.07
CA GLN A 30 -7.37 -0.18 0.52
C GLN A 30 -8.45 -0.22 1.60
N ALA A 31 -8.13 -0.60 2.84
CA ALA A 31 -9.08 -0.65 3.95
C ALA A 31 -9.71 0.72 4.29
N TYR A 32 -8.98 1.81 4.02
CA TYR A 32 -9.42 3.17 4.30
C TYR A 32 -10.25 3.81 3.17
N LEU A 33 -10.25 3.21 1.99
CA LEU A 33 -10.85 3.83 0.81
C LEU A 33 -12.36 3.71 0.79
N ARG A 34 -12.88 2.54 1.19
CA ARG A 34 -14.31 2.25 1.05
C ARG A 34 -15.24 3.19 1.81
N PRO A 35 -14.99 3.54 3.08
CA PRO A 35 -15.87 4.48 3.80
C PRO A 35 -16.03 5.83 3.07
N VAL A 36 -14.99 6.25 2.36
CA VAL A 36 -15.00 7.51 1.60
C VAL A 36 -15.73 7.36 0.28
N THR A 37 -15.48 6.26 -0.45
CA THR A 37 -16.19 6.01 -1.73
C THR A 37 -17.67 5.72 -1.52
N ASP A 38 -18.06 5.07 -0.42
CA ASP A 38 -19.47 4.83 -0.05
C ASP A 38 -20.21 6.16 0.23
N ALA A 39 -19.50 7.22 0.63
CA ALA A 39 -20.02 8.59 0.72
C ALA A 39 -20.06 9.33 -0.63
N GLY A 40 -19.58 8.70 -1.70
CA GLY A 40 -19.49 9.27 -3.05
C GLY A 40 -18.36 10.29 -3.22
N LEU A 41 -17.31 10.18 -2.41
CA LEU A 41 -16.13 11.04 -2.44
C LEU A 41 -14.94 10.31 -3.04
N LEU A 42 -14.08 11.04 -3.75
CA LEU A 42 -12.79 10.55 -4.25
C LEU A 42 -11.75 10.65 -3.13
N ILE A 43 -10.93 9.63 -2.96
CA ILE A 43 -9.82 9.64 -1.99
C ILE A 43 -8.51 9.27 -2.66
N LEU A 44 -7.45 10.00 -2.30
CA LEU A 44 -6.05 9.67 -2.52
C LEU A 44 -5.39 9.47 -1.16
N LEU A 45 -4.69 8.35 -0.99
CA LEU A 45 -3.95 8.01 0.22
C LEU A 45 -2.58 7.48 -0.18
N THR A 46 -1.51 8.06 0.36
CA THR A 46 -0.14 7.59 0.13
C THR A 46 0.60 7.42 1.44
N CYS A 47 1.59 6.55 1.45
CA CYS A 47 2.36 6.24 2.64
C CYS A 47 3.82 6.00 2.28
N SER A 48 4.73 6.46 3.12
CA SER A 48 6.14 6.06 3.10
C SER A 48 6.62 5.78 4.52
N ASP A 49 7.75 5.08 4.65
CA ASP A 49 8.45 4.90 5.92
C ASP A 49 9.86 5.50 5.79
N PRO A 50 10.18 6.60 6.51
CA PRO A 50 11.48 7.26 6.42
C PRO A 50 12.65 6.36 6.83
N ALA A 51 12.44 5.44 7.77
CA ALA A 51 13.46 4.52 8.24
C ALA A 51 13.68 3.32 7.31
N CYS A 52 12.67 2.93 6.54
CA CYS A 52 12.74 1.79 5.65
C CYS A 52 13.49 2.13 4.35
N ARG A 53 14.46 1.28 4.00
CA ARG A 53 15.28 1.38 2.79
C ARG A 53 15.38 0.00 2.15
N THR A 54 14.43 -0.34 1.30
CA THR A 54 14.38 -1.65 0.63
C THR A 54 14.28 -1.57 -0.88
N VAL A 55 13.96 -0.39 -1.44
CA VAL A 55 13.81 -0.17 -2.88
C VAL A 55 14.96 0.67 -3.40
N ALA A 56 15.59 0.24 -4.50
CA ALA A 56 16.63 1.01 -5.17
C ALA A 56 16.03 2.06 -6.12
N PRO A 57 16.66 3.23 -6.29
CA PRO A 57 16.37 4.11 -7.42
C PRO A 57 16.61 3.38 -8.75
N HIS A 58 15.89 3.76 -9.80
CA HIS A 58 16.15 3.19 -11.12
C HIS A 58 17.59 3.46 -11.57
N GLY A 59 18.31 2.42 -11.97
CA GLY A 59 19.72 2.48 -12.31
C GLY A 59 20.70 2.42 -11.12
N GLY A 60 20.19 2.43 -9.88
CA GLY A 60 21.00 2.27 -8.67
C GLY A 60 21.02 0.83 -8.19
N THR A 61 22.07 0.45 -7.44
CA THR A 61 22.21 -0.90 -6.85
C THR A 61 21.93 -0.95 -5.35
N ALA A 62 21.82 0.20 -4.69
CA ALA A 62 21.57 0.28 -3.25
C ALA A 62 20.16 0.74 -2.90
N PRO A 63 19.50 0.13 -1.91
CA PRO A 63 18.17 0.54 -1.48
C PRO A 63 18.19 1.92 -0.82
N ARG A 64 17.21 2.79 -1.15
CA ARG A 64 17.15 4.18 -0.65
C ARG A 64 15.81 4.56 -0.07
N PHE A 65 14.71 3.91 -0.46
CA PHE A 65 13.37 4.25 -0.01
C PHE A 65 12.51 3.00 0.24
N SER A 66 11.34 3.20 0.81
CA SER A 66 10.36 2.15 1.07
C SER A 66 9.50 1.88 -0.19
N PRO A 67 8.65 0.85 -0.21
CA PRO A 67 7.78 0.56 -1.36
C PRO A 67 6.79 1.68 -1.72
N ASN A 68 6.62 2.68 -0.87
CA ASN A 68 5.90 3.93 -1.13
C ASN A 68 4.55 3.72 -1.85
N PRO A 69 3.55 3.09 -1.22
CA PRO A 69 2.29 2.77 -1.88
C PRO A 69 1.46 4.01 -2.20
N ILE A 70 0.69 3.89 -3.29
CA ILE A 70 -0.35 4.82 -3.69
C ILE A 70 -1.67 4.07 -3.67
N ALA A 71 -2.66 4.62 -2.99
CA ALA A 71 -4.01 4.11 -2.97
C ALA A 71 -5.00 5.20 -3.38
N ALA A 72 -6.00 4.81 -4.17
CA ALA A 72 -7.08 5.70 -4.58
C ALA A 72 -8.42 4.96 -4.57
N GLY A 73 -9.43 5.61 -4.05
CA GLY A 73 -10.81 5.12 -4.07
C GLY A 73 -11.65 6.02 -4.97
N ILE A 74 -12.24 5.43 -6.01
CA ILE A 74 -13.04 6.14 -7.01
C ILE A 74 -14.47 5.60 -6.92
N PRO A 75 -15.45 6.41 -6.48
CA PRO A 75 -16.85 5.99 -6.44
C PRO A 75 -17.42 5.81 -7.85
N THR A 76 -18.31 4.85 -7.99
CA THR A 76 -19.13 4.56 -9.16
C THR A 76 -20.58 4.33 -8.72
N ASP A 77 -21.52 4.16 -9.64
CA ASP A 77 -22.91 3.78 -9.32
C ASP A 77 -23.01 2.32 -8.79
N GLY A 78 -21.96 1.53 -9.00
CA GLY A 78 -21.83 0.15 -8.48
C GLY A 78 -20.71 0.02 -7.44
N ASP A 79 -19.98 -1.09 -7.48
CA ASP A 79 -18.80 -1.30 -6.65
C ASP A 79 -17.70 -0.29 -7.03
N PRO A 80 -17.08 0.40 -6.06
CA PRO A 80 -16.04 1.39 -6.33
C PRO A 80 -14.78 0.76 -6.92
N ILE A 81 -13.99 1.56 -7.64
CA ILE A 81 -12.64 1.17 -8.04
C ILE A 81 -11.71 1.47 -6.87
N LEU A 82 -11.01 0.46 -6.36
CA LEU A 82 -10.11 0.57 -5.22
C LEU A 82 -8.69 0.20 -5.65
N ILE A 83 -7.87 1.19 -5.87
CA ILE A 83 -6.46 1.04 -6.24
C ILE A 83 -5.65 1.01 -4.95
N ASP A 84 -4.72 0.07 -4.81
CA ASP A 84 -3.71 0.01 -3.75
C ASP A 84 -2.49 -0.71 -4.32
N ILE A 85 -1.50 0.05 -4.72
CA ILE A 85 -0.31 -0.44 -5.40
C ILE A 85 0.95 0.15 -4.77
N SER A 86 1.99 -0.64 -4.63
CA SER A 86 3.32 -0.09 -4.33
C SER A 86 3.95 0.54 -5.58
N THR A 87 4.82 1.51 -5.39
CA THR A 87 5.65 2.08 -6.46
C THR A 87 6.88 1.22 -6.76
N SER A 88 6.99 0.07 -6.09
CA SER A 88 7.98 -0.98 -6.30
C SER A 88 7.36 -2.21 -6.99
N SER A 89 8.19 -3.06 -7.56
CA SER A 89 7.76 -4.28 -8.25
C SER A 89 7.14 -5.32 -7.32
N THR A 90 7.46 -5.26 -6.03
CA THR A 90 6.89 -6.13 -4.98
C THR A 90 6.91 -5.44 -3.63
N SER A 91 6.31 -6.06 -2.61
CA SER A 91 6.24 -5.53 -1.24
C SER A 91 7.22 -6.24 -0.29
N ASN A 92 7.65 -5.55 0.76
CA ASN A 92 8.45 -6.12 1.83
C ASN A 92 7.76 -7.35 2.47
N GLY A 93 6.45 -7.28 2.69
CA GLY A 93 5.69 -8.36 3.31
C GLY A 93 5.68 -9.65 2.47
N LEU A 94 5.57 -9.54 1.14
CA LEU A 94 5.66 -10.71 0.26
C LEU A 94 7.06 -11.30 0.27
N CYS A 95 8.10 -10.46 0.15
CA CYS A 95 9.48 -10.91 0.19
C CYS A 95 9.82 -11.62 1.50
N SER A 96 9.48 -11.03 2.64
CA SER A 96 9.71 -11.62 3.96
C SER A 96 9.03 -12.98 4.11
N ARG A 97 7.76 -13.09 3.69
CA ARG A 97 7.01 -14.36 3.76
C ARG A 97 7.66 -15.43 2.90
N LEU A 98 8.03 -15.13 1.65
CA LEU A 98 8.65 -16.11 0.76
C LEU A 98 10.05 -16.50 1.22
N ALA A 99 10.84 -15.55 1.73
CA ALA A 99 12.14 -15.85 2.33
C ALA A 99 12.02 -16.84 3.50
N THR A 100 11.05 -16.62 4.40
CA THR A 100 10.82 -17.50 5.56
C THR A 100 10.41 -18.92 5.17
N THR A 101 9.69 -19.06 4.05
CA THR A 101 9.24 -20.37 3.54
C THR A 101 10.18 -20.98 2.51
N GLY A 102 11.33 -20.36 2.24
CA GLY A 102 12.30 -20.82 1.24
C GLY A 102 11.81 -20.74 -0.21
N GLN A 103 10.75 -19.97 -0.45
CA GLN A 103 10.15 -19.79 -1.77
C GLN A 103 10.77 -18.60 -2.52
N ARG A 104 10.65 -18.62 -3.85
CA ARG A 104 11.07 -17.54 -4.74
C ARG A 104 9.89 -16.69 -5.19
N LEU A 105 10.20 -15.48 -5.63
CA LEU A 105 9.21 -14.59 -6.28
C LEU A 105 8.84 -15.13 -7.66
N PRO A 106 7.63 -14.79 -8.17
CA PRO A 106 7.18 -15.21 -9.50
C PRO A 106 7.99 -14.60 -10.66
N GLY A 107 8.84 -13.63 -10.39
CA GLY A 107 9.67 -12.95 -11.38
C GLY A 107 10.88 -12.26 -10.76
N SER A 108 11.82 -11.84 -11.59
CA SER A 108 13.04 -11.14 -11.19
C SER A 108 12.74 -9.68 -10.82
N TRP A 109 12.09 -9.50 -9.68
CA TRP A 109 11.65 -8.19 -9.17
C TRP A 109 12.63 -7.54 -8.20
N LEU A 110 13.76 -8.22 -7.97
CA LEU A 110 14.83 -7.78 -7.08
C LEU A 110 16.14 -7.66 -7.86
N ILE A 111 17.12 -6.99 -7.27
CA ILE A 111 18.51 -7.03 -7.65
C ILE A 111 19.36 -7.49 -6.46
N ASP A 112 20.45 -8.19 -6.76
CA ASP A 112 21.48 -8.47 -5.78
C ASP A 112 22.40 -7.24 -5.57
N ARG A 113 23.42 -7.37 -4.73
CA ARG A 113 24.41 -6.29 -4.46
C ARG A 113 25.17 -5.82 -5.68
N ASP A 114 25.30 -6.66 -6.71
CA ASP A 114 26.00 -6.37 -7.94
C ASP A 114 25.06 -5.77 -9.00
N GLY A 115 23.77 -5.57 -8.67
CA GLY A 115 22.75 -5.04 -9.56
C GLY A 115 22.17 -6.06 -10.54
N LYS A 116 22.43 -7.37 -10.35
CA LYS A 116 21.88 -8.42 -11.21
C LYS A 116 20.45 -8.75 -10.81
N PRO A 117 19.51 -8.85 -11.77
CA PRO A 117 18.12 -9.22 -11.50
C PRO A 117 18.02 -10.60 -10.85
N THR A 118 17.17 -10.72 -9.82
CA THR A 118 16.93 -11.99 -9.11
C THR A 118 15.49 -12.10 -8.60
N ASP A 119 15.04 -13.33 -8.44
CA ASP A 119 13.76 -13.70 -7.82
C ASP A 119 13.92 -14.20 -6.37
N ASP A 120 15.15 -14.21 -5.85
CA ASP A 120 15.46 -14.72 -4.52
C ASP A 120 15.24 -13.64 -3.45
N PRO A 121 14.20 -13.73 -2.60
CA PRO A 121 13.91 -12.70 -1.61
C PRO A 121 14.95 -12.62 -0.48
N ARG A 122 15.82 -13.61 -0.35
CA ARG A 122 16.89 -13.62 0.68
C ARG A 122 17.96 -12.56 0.43
N VAL A 123 18.06 -12.03 -0.80
CA VAL A 123 18.99 -10.92 -1.12
C VAL A 123 18.67 -9.63 -0.37
N LEU A 124 17.44 -9.51 0.20
CA LEU A 124 17.03 -8.35 0.99
C LEU A 124 17.50 -8.40 2.45
N ALA A 125 18.12 -9.52 2.90
CA ALA A 125 18.77 -9.55 4.19
C ALA A 125 19.90 -8.51 4.23
N SER A 126 20.06 -7.82 5.37
CA SER A 126 20.96 -6.66 5.49
C SER A 126 22.41 -6.94 5.06
N GLU A 127 22.89 -8.14 5.33
CA GLU A 127 24.22 -8.60 4.95
C GLU A 127 24.37 -8.90 3.44
N GLN A 128 23.28 -9.14 2.73
CA GLN A 128 23.28 -9.44 1.30
C GLN A 128 23.32 -8.19 0.43
N GLY A 129 22.78 -7.07 0.90
CA GLY A 129 22.83 -5.76 0.24
C GLY A 129 22.03 -5.66 -1.05
N GLY A 130 21.05 -6.55 -1.29
CA GLY A 130 20.15 -6.47 -2.42
C GLY A 130 19.02 -5.46 -2.23
N ALA A 131 18.23 -5.24 -3.28
CA ALA A 131 17.12 -4.28 -3.27
C ALA A 131 15.93 -4.74 -4.13
N ILE A 132 14.77 -4.20 -3.80
CA ILE A 132 13.57 -4.30 -4.65
C ILE A 132 13.70 -3.32 -5.81
N LEU A 133 13.30 -3.74 -7.00
CA LEU A 133 13.20 -2.88 -8.17
C LEU A 133 11.98 -1.96 -8.08
N PRO A 134 12.03 -0.74 -8.61
CA PRO A 134 10.85 0.08 -8.82
C PRO A 134 9.84 -0.60 -9.75
N LEU A 135 8.59 -0.21 -9.67
CA LEU A 135 7.53 -0.66 -10.58
C LEU A 135 7.93 -0.39 -12.04
N GLY A 136 7.89 -1.43 -12.85
CA GLY A 136 8.43 -1.43 -14.22
C GLY A 136 9.77 -2.16 -14.33
N GLY A 137 10.37 -2.59 -13.21
CA GLY A 137 11.55 -3.45 -13.19
C GLY A 137 12.80 -2.81 -13.76
N MET A 138 13.63 -3.61 -14.43
CA MET A 138 14.90 -3.15 -15.02
C MET A 138 14.67 -2.16 -16.17
N ASP A 139 13.67 -2.39 -17.00
CA ASP A 139 13.49 -1.63 -18.26
C ASP A 139 12.70 -0.34 -18.04
N LEU A 140 11.57 -0.41 -17.32
CA LEU A 140 10.63 0.71 -17.14
C LEU A 140 10.57 1.24 -15.70
N GLY A 141 11.50 0.81 -14.85
CA GLY A 141 11.56 1.17 -13.44
C GLY A 141 11.66 2.67 -13.15
N TYR A 142 12.07 3.48 -14.13
CA TYR A 142 12.03 4.94 -14.01
C TYR A 142 10.60 5.47 -13.74
N LYS A 143 9.55 4.76 -14.21
CA LYS A 143 8.14 5.12 -13.93
C LYS A 143 7.80 4.96 -12.46
N GLY A 144 8.10 3.78 -11.91
CA GLY A 144 7.91 3.51 -10.49
C GLY A 144 8.77 4.40 -9.60
N PHE A 145 10.01 4.67 -10.01
CA PHE A 145 10.89 5.60 -9.30
C PHE A 145 10.34 7.03 -9.29
N GLY A 146 9.81 7.52 -10.41
CA GLY A 146 9.14 8.83 -10.48
C GLY A 146 7.94 8.91 -9.54
N LEU A 147 7.10 7.86 -9.51
CA LEU A 147 5.98 7.77 -8.58
C LEU A 147 6.45 7.74 -7.11
N ALA A 148 7.53 7.01 -6.81
CA ALA A 148 8.09 6.96 -5.46
C ALA A 148 8.58 8.33 -4.98
N LEU A 149 9.24 9.11 -5.83
CA LEU A 149 9.64 10.49 -5.53
C LEU A 149 8.42 11.38 -5.25
N PHE A 150 7.34 11.22 -6.01
CA PHE A 150 6.10 11.95 -5.76
C PHE A 150 5.48 11.59 -4.41
N VAL A 151 5.47 10.31 -4.03
CA VAL A 151 5.02 9.88 -2.70
C VAL A 151 5.91 10.45 -1.59
N GLU A 152 7.25 10.45 -1.74
CA GLU A 152 8.16 11.08 -0.77
C GLU A 152 7.85 12.57 -0.59
N ALA A 153 7.53 13.28 -1.67
CA ALA A 153 7.17 14.69 -1.60
C ALA A 153 5.86 14.91 -0.83
N LEU A 154 4.82 14.13 -1.13
CA LEU A 154 3.52 14.23 -0.47
C LEU A 154 3.56 13.83 1.01
N THR A 155 4.36 12.84 1.37
CA THR A 155 4.40 12.29 2.72
C THR A 155 5.48 12.95 3.58
N ASN A 156 6.76 12.66 3.33
CA ASN A 156 7.86 13.11 4.15
C ASN A 156 8.12 14.62 4.03
N ALA A 157 8.17 15.13 2.79
CA ALA A 157 8.49 16.53 2.58
C ALA A 157 7.38 17.47 3.09
N LEU A 158 6.11 17.24 2.71
CA LEU A 158 4.98 18.01 3.24
C LEU A 158 4.78 17.81 4.75
N GLY A 159 5.09 16.64 5.27
CA GLY A 159 5.06 16.36 6.71
C GLY A 159 6.18 17.04 7.48
N GLY A 160 7.20 17.57 6.80
CA GLY A 160 8.38 18.18 7.43
C GLY A 160 9.14 17.23 8.36
N HIS A 161 9.13 15.94 8.03
CA HIS A 161 9.86 14.89 8.74
C HIS A 161 10.09 13.70 7.81
N GLY A 162 11.33 13.28 7.64
CA GLY A 162 11.64 12.24 6.67
C GLY A 162 13.07 11.72 6.76
N ARG A 163 13.61 11.33 5.62
CA ARG A 163 14.92 10.67 5.49
C ARG A 163 16.10 11.60 5.75
N ALA A 164 15.89 12.92 5.80
CA ALA A 164 16.90 13.90 6.13
C ALA A 164 17.07 14.12 7.65
N ASP A 165 16.16 13.58 8.47
CA ASP A 165 16.27 13.64 9.91
C ASP A 165 17.36 12.67 10.41
N GLU A 166 18.14 13.09 11.41
CA GLU A 166 19.33 12.36 11.88
C GLU A 166 19.01 10.99 12.49
N GLU A 167 17.85 10.85 13.12
CA GLU A 167 17.36 9.60 13.68
C GLU A 167 15.98 9.24 13.13
N PRO A 168 15.89 8.69 11.92
CA PRO A 168 14.61 8.23 11.40
C PRO A 168 14.15 7.02 12.24
N ARG A 169 13.19 7.25 13.13
CA ARG A 169 12.52 6.16 13.84
C ARG A 169 11.58 5.47 12.90
N TRP A 170 11.42 4.15 13.08
CA TRP A 170 10.39 3.40 12.39
C TRP A 170 9.02 4.07 12.57
N GLY A 171 8.30 4.20 11.49
CA GLY A 171 6.98 4.81 11.49
C GLY A 171 6.57 5.30 10.11
N ALA A 172 5.28 5.38 9.89
CA ALA A 172 4.75 5.84 8.62
C ALA A 172 4.61 7.37 8.58
N SER A 173 4.91 7.92 7.40
CA SER A 173 4.46 9.24 6.97
C SER A 173 3.33 9.03 5.97
N VAL A 174 2.21 9.70 6.16
CA VAL A 174 0.98 9.49 5.40
C VAL A 174 0.50 10.81 4.82
N PHE A 175 0.05 10.80 3.58
CA PHE A 175 -0.70 11.89 2.99
C PHE A 175 -2.09 11.40 2.61
N LEU A 176 -3.10 12.19 2.98
CA LEU A 176 -4.51 11.92 2.72
C LEU A 176 -5.15 13.12 2.05
N GLN A 177 -5.85 12.89 0.94
CA GLN A 177 -6.69 13.89 0.29
C GLN A 177 -8.06 13.28 -0.01
N ILE A 178 -9.11 14.00 0.36
CA ILE A 178 -10.49 13.67 0.01
C ILE A 178 -11.05 14.81 -0.83
N VAL A 179 -11.66 14.44 -1.96
CA VAL A 179 -12.20 15.38 -2.93
C VAL A 179 -13.70 15.15 -3.07
N ASP A 180 -14.48 16.20 -2.87
CA ASP A 180 -15.91 16.22 -3.12
C ASP A 180 -16.16 16.57 -4.60
N PRO A 181 -16.63 15.61 -5.43
CA PRO A 181 -16.90 15.87 -6.85
C PRO A 181 -17.94 16.97 -7.08
N GLU A 182 -18.82 17.21 -6.10
CA GLU A 182 -19.84 18.27 -6.19
C GLU A 182 -19.22 19.67 -6.33
N ARG A 183 -18.00 19.84 -5.78
CA ARG A 183 -17.25 21.10 -5.85
C ARG A 183 -16.54 21.34 -7.18
N PHE A 184 -16.68 20.41 -8.13
CA PHE A 184 -16.07 20.45 -9.47
C PHE A 184 -17.16 20.39 -10.55
N GLY A 185 -17.25 19.31 -11.30
CA GLY A 185 -18.23 19.09 -12.35
C GLY A 185 -19.59 18.55 -11.89
N GLY A 186 -19.78 18.39 -10.59
CA GLY A 186 -20.96 17.80 -9.97
C GLY A 186 -20.86 16.29 -9.78
N LYS A 187 -21.43 15.80 -8.67
CA LYS A 187 -21.38 14.37 -8.28
C LYS A 187 -22.04 13.47 -9.34
N THR A 188 -23.17 13.88 -9.89
CA THR A 188 -23.89 13.12 -10.92
C THR A 188 -23.04 12.91 -12.18
N SER A 189 -22.39 13.98 -12.67
CA SER A 189 -21.51 13.89 -13.83
C SER A 189 -20.28 13.03 -13.54
N PHE A 190 -19.71 13.16 -12.36
CA PHE A 190 -18.58 12.36 -11.93
C PHE A 190 -18.90 10.86 -11.89
N LEU A 191 -20.00 10.47 -11.24
CA LEU A 191 -20.43 9.06 -11.15
C LEU A 191 -20.76 8.49 -12.53
N ARG A 192 -21.42 9.26 -13.38
CA ARG A 192 -21.68 8.84 -14.77
C ARG A 192 -20.38 8.49 -15.51
N GLU A 193 -19.38 9.36 -15.46
CA GLU A 193 -18.11 9.16 -16.17
C GLU A 193 -17.30 7.99 -15.58
N THR A 194 -17.22 7.88 -14.25
CA THR A 194 -16.48 6.80 -13.61
C THR A 194 -17.16 5.44 -13.82
N SER A 195 -18.50 5.39 -13.78
CA SER A 195 -19.27 4.16 -14.05
C SER A 195 -19.17 3.74 -15.51
N PHE A 196 -19.30 4.69 -16.43
CA PHE A 196 -19.12 4.41 -17.86
C PHE A 196 -17.74 3.84 -18.15
N PHE A 197 -16.68 4.49 -17.68
CA PHE A 197 -15.32 4.03 -17.94
C PHE A 197 -15.03 2.67 -17.29
N ALA A 198 -15.55 2.43 -16.09
CA ALA A 198 -15.48 1.14 -15.42
C ALA A 198 -16.12 0.02 -16.26
N GLN A 199 -17.31 0.28 -16.79
CA GLN A 199 -18.01 -0.68 -17.64
C GLN A 199 -17.29 -0.89 -18.98
N PHE A 200 -16.87 0.19 -19.61
CA PHE A 200 -16.12 0.17 -20.87
C PHE A 200 -14.84 -0.68 -20.77
N CYS A 201 -14.11 -0.59 -19.65
CA CYS A 201 -12.97 -1.46 -19.39
C CYS A 201 -13.36 -2.94 -19.22
N ARG A 202 -14.44 -3.23 -18.50
CA ARG A 202 -14.91 -4.62 -18.31
C ARG A 202 -15.34 -5.29 -19.60
N GLU A 203 -15.91 -4.55 -20.53
CA GLU A 203 -16.40 -5.01 -21.83
C GLU A 203 -15.29 -5.20 -22.86
N THR A 204 -14.04 -4.87 -22.52
CA THR A 204 -12.91 -5.06 -23.42
C THR A 204 -12.76 -6.52 -23.82
N PRO A 205 -12.71 -6.85 -25.13
CA PRO A 205 -12.48 -8.21 -25.59
C PRO A 205 -11.19 -8.80 -25.01
N VAL A 206 -11.22 -10.06 -24.63
CA VAL A 206 -10.05 -10.78 -24.12
C VAL A 206 -9.69 -11.94 -25.06
N PRO A 207 -8.42 -12.38 -25.09
CA PRO A 207 -8.03 -13.54 -25.87
C PRO A 207 -8.82 -14.81 -25.45
N PRO A 208 -9.06 -15.76 -26.36
CA PRO A 208 -9.75 -17.00 -26.03
C PRO A 208 -9.14 -17.73 -24.83
N GLY A 209 -9.98 -18.17 -23.89
CA GLY A 209 -9.55 -18.88 -22.69
C GLY A 209 -8.97 -18.00 -21.58
N LYS A 210 -8.93 -16.68 -21.75
CA LYS A 210 -8.52 -15.76 -20.68
C LYS A 210 -9.73 -15.26 -19.87
N PRO A 211 -9.57 -15.02 -18.56
CA PRO A 211 -10.63 -14.44 -17.75
C PRO A 211 -10.95 -13.01 -18.21
N PRO A 212 -12.17 -12.51 -17.96
CA PRO A 212 -12.56 -11.14 -18.29
C PRO A 212 -11.69 -10.12 -17.53
N VAL A 213 -11.65 -8.89 -18.07
CA VAL A 213 -10.96 -7.77 -17.42
C VAL A 213 -11.57 -7.50 -16.04
N ARG A 214 -10.72 -7.42 -15.04
CA ARG A 214 -11.10 -7.08 -13.66
C ARG A 214 -10.60 -5.68 -13.34
N LEU A 215 -11.45 -4.89 -12.68
CA LEU A 215 -11.05 -3.59 -12.14
C LEU A 215 -10.26 -3.75 -10.84
N PRO A 216 -9.37 -2.79 -10.52
CA PRO A 216 -8.70 -2.74 -9.24
C PRO A 216 -9.72 -2.77 -8.08
N GLY A 217 -9.42 -3.58 -7.06
CA GLY A 217 -10.28 -3.76 -5.89
C GLY A 217 -11.36 -4.83 -6.02
N GLN A 218 -11.76 -5.25 -7.22
CA GLN A 218 -12.87 -6.19 -7.43
C GLN A 218 -12.65 -7.53 -6.70
N ALA A 219 -11.45 -8.11 -6.80
CA ALA A 219 -11.13 -9.36 -6.11
C ALA A 219 -11.12 -9.19 -4.58
N ALA A 220 -10.63 -8.06 -4.08
CA ALA A 220 -10.61 -7.77 -2.65
C ALA A 220 -12.02 -7.55 -2.08
N LEU A 221 -12.90 -6.88 -2.83
CA LEU A 221 -14.32 -6.72 -2.46
C LEU A 221 -15.04 -8.06 -2.40
N GLN A 222 -14.79 -8.95 -3.34
CA GLN A 222 -15.32 -10.30 -3.33
C GLN A 222 -14.79 -11.11 -2.14
N CYS A 223 -13.48 -11.12 -1.92
CA CYS A 223 -12.86 -11.77 -0.77
C CYS A 223 -13.42 -11.25 0.56
N ARG A 224 -13.63 -9.92 0.68
CA ARG A 224 -14.26 -9.33 1.86
C ARG A 224 -15.68 -9.85 2.09
N LYS A 225 -16.51 -9.97 1.05
CA LYS A 225 -17.88 -10.53 1.16
C LYS A 225 -17.82 -11.97 1.69
N GLU A 226 -16.93 -12.78 1.14
CA GLU A 226 -16.73 -14.18 1.56
C GLU A 226 -16.24 -14.29 3.00
N GLN A 227 -15.26 -13.48 3.39
CA GLN A 227 -14.71 -13.49 4.75
C GLN A 227 -15.70 -12.98 5.79
N LEU A 228 -16.57 -12.04 5.47
CA LEU A 228 -17.64 -11.60 6.36
C LEU A 228 -18.69 -12.69 6.60
N ALA A 229 -18.94 -13.54 5.60
CA ALA A 229 -19.88 -14.65 5.71
C ALA A 229 -19.28 -15.89 6.39
N ASN A 230 -18.02 -16.19 6.12
CA ASN A 230 -17.41 -17.48 6.46
C ASN A 230 -16.26 -17.38 7.48
N GLY A 231 -15.90 -16.16 7.90
CA GLY A 231 -14.71 -15.92 8.74
C GLY A 231 -13.45 -15.68 7.91
N VAL A 232 -12.38 -15.23 8.58
CA VAL A 232 -11.09 -14.87 7.98
C VAL A 232 -10.14 -16.05 8.07
N ALA A 233 -9.69 -16.56 6.93
CA ALA A 233 -8.61 -17.55 6.88
C ALA A 233 -7.26 -16.86 7.15
N LEU A 234 -6.60 -17.26 8.24
CA LEU A 234 -5.28 -16.74 8.62
C LEU A 234 -4.18 -17.69 8.14
N TYR A 235 -3.02 -17.13 7.79
CA TYR A 235 -1.83 -17.94 7.60
C TYR A 235 -1.45 -18.69 8.90
N PRO A 236 -0.95 -19.94 8.82
CA PRO A 236 -0.68 -20.77 10.01
C PRO A 236 0.23 -20.11 11.05
N THR A 237 1.10 -19.20 10.64
CA THR A 237 2.06 -18.51 11.52
C THR A 237 1.45 -17.34 12.31
N ILE A 238 0.28 -16.83 11.94
CA ILE A 238 -0.30 -15.62 12.53
C ILE A 238 -0.75 -15.87 13.97
N MET A 239 -1.57 -16.89 14.20
CA MET A 239 -2.07 -17.17 15.56
C MET A 239 -0.95 -17.48 16.57
N PRO A 240 0.05 -18.33 16.27
CA PRO A 240 1.20 -18.52 17.16
C PRO A 240 1.96 -17.22 17.47
N ALA A 241 2.10 -16.32 16.49
CA ALA A 241 2.78 -15.05 16.69
C ALA A 241 2.00 -14.06 17.58
N LEU A 242 0.68 -14.18 17.66
CA LEU A 242 -0.16 -13.33 18.51
C LEU A 242 -0.15 -13.74 19.99
N VAL A 243 0.09 -15.01 20.29
CA VAL A 243 0.01 -15.56 21.67
C VAL A 243 0.88 -14.77 22.67
N PRO A 244 2.18 -14.51 22.43
CA PRO A 244 3.02 -13.76 23.37
C PRO A 244 2.50 -12.35 23.65
N TRP A 245 2.01 -11.68 22.60
CA TRP A 245 1.45 -10.33 22.72
C TRP A 245 0.16 -10.31 23.49
N ALA A 246 -0.76 -11.24 23.20
CA ALA A 246 -2.02 -11.38 23.94
C ALA A 246 -1.76 -11.61 25.43
N THR A 247 -0.81 -12.48 25.76
CA THR A 247 -0.39 -12.76 27.15
C THR A 247 0.17 -11.51 27.83
N THR A 248 1.10 -10.80 27.19
CA THR A 248 1.74 -9.60 27.73
C THR A 248 0.72 -8.46 27.95
N LEU A 249 -0.24 -8.32 27.07
CA LEU A 249 -1.23 -7.23 27.11
C LEU A 249 -2.50 -7.60 27.88
N GLY A 250 -2.65 -8.84 28.33
CA GLY A 250 -3.87 -9.32 29.03
C GLY A 250 -5.12 -9.31 28.13
N VAL A 251 -4.94 -9.49 26.81
CA VAL A 251 -6.03 -9.44 25.83
C VAL A 251 -6.39 -10.87 25.40
N PRO A 252 -7.69 -11.24 25.32
CA PRO A 252 -8.08 -12.57 24.85
C PRO A 252 -7.69 -12.76 23.38
N LEU A 253 -7.24 -13.96 23.03
CA LEU A 253 -7.04 -14.34 21.64
C LEU A 253 -8.36 -14.40 20.87
N PRO A 254 -8.35 -14.10 19.55
CA PRO A 254 -9.53 -14.30 18.72
C PRO A 254 -10.03 -15.74 18.77
N ILE A 255 -11.33 -15.92 18.73
CA ILE A 255 -11.94 -17.26 18.65
C ILE A 255 -11.64 -17.83 17.28
N THR A 256 -10.96 -18.98 17.23
CA THR A 256 -10.74 -19.71 15.98
C THR A 256 -11.81 -20.78 15.83
N SER A 257 -12.55 -20.78 14.71
CA SER A 257 -13.28 -21.96 14.28
C SER A 257 -12.28 -22.89 13.55
N SER A 258 -12.24 -24.16 13.93
CA SER A 258 -11.58 -25.17 13.11
C SER A 258 -12.19 -25.12 11.71
N ALA A 259 -11.33 -25.05 10.68
CA ALA A 259 -11.78 -25.17 9.30
C ALA A 259 -12.64 -26.44 9.17
N ARG A 260 -13.89 -26.26 8.73
CA ARG A 260 -14.75 -27.39 8.33
C ARG A 260 -14.28 -27.95 6.99
#